data_e79f76f051d06ee0bbccdcbbb5179ca1
#
_entry.id   e79f76f051d06ee0bbccdcbbb5179ca1
#
_cell.length_a   1.000
_cell.length_b   1.000
_cell.length_c   1.000
_cell.angle_alpha   90.00
_cell.angle_beta   90.00
_cell.angle_gamma   90.00
#
_symmetry.space_group_name_H-M   'P 1'
#
loop_
_entity.id
_entity.type
_entity.pdbx_description
1 polymer ?
#
loop_
_entity_poly.entity_id
_entity_poly.type
_entity_poly.pdbx_seq_one_letter_code
_entity_poly.pdbx_strand_id
1 'polypeptide(L)'
;DYLEKNGQLDNTIIVYTSDQGFYMGEHGLVDKRLMYEEALRMPLVIRYPKRIPKHTTCKTFVQNIDFAPTLLEYAGISTPDYMDGRSFSASLNGKEAPDARKTAYYRYWMNFKGYNIPAHYGLRTDRYKLIYFYGKSCGTKGSIDKPNFQPVWEFYDLQNDPHEMTDQYNNKKYQKVINELKETLRKTQNEIGDKL
;
A
#
# COMPACT_ATOMS: atom_id res chain seq x y z
N ASP A 1 -21.34 -7.48 -21.83
CA ASP A 1 -22.50 -7.56 -22.77
C ASP A 1 -23.27 -6.24 -22.94
N TYR A 2 -23.68 -5.49 -21.86
CA TYR A 2 -24.44 -4.24 -22.03
C TYR A 2 -23.65 -3.17 -22.78
N LEU A 3 -22.43 -2.87 -22.33
CA LEU A 3 -21.57 -1.86 -22.96
C LEU A 3 -21.22 -2.23 -24.41
N GLU A 4 -21.01 -3.50 -24.68
CA GLU A 4 -20.71 -4.03 -26.01
C GLU A 4 -21.91 -3.83 -26.95
N LYS A 5 -23.10 -4.27 -26.54
CA LYS A 5 -24.34 -4.11 -27.32
C LYS A 5 -24.68 -2.66 -27.65
N ASN A 6 -24.27 -1.72 -26.79
CA ASN A 6 -24.49 -0.28 -27.01
C ASN A 6 -23.30 0.43 -27.66
N GLY A 7 -22.27 -0.26 -28.12
CA GLY A 7 -21.08 0.33 -28.74
C GLY A 7 -20.25 1.21 -27.81
N GLN A 8 -20.40 1.05 -26.49
CA GLN A 8 -19.74 1.88 -25.47
C GLN A 8 -18.49 1.24 -24.88
N LEU A 9 -18.31 -0.09 -25.08
CA LEU A 9 -17.26 -0.87 -24.42
C LEU A 9 -15.86 -0.30 -24.61
N ASP A 10 -15.51 0.15 -25.81
CA ASP A 10 -14.17 0.66 -26.11
C ASP A 10 -13.95 2.11 -25.69
N ASN A 11 -15.03 2.81 -25.32
CA ASN A 11 -14.98 4.17 -24.78
C ASN A 11 -15.24 4.22 -23.27
N THR A 12 -15.18 3.07 -22.59
CA THR A 12 -15.38 2.95 -21.15
C THR A 12 -14.11 2.43 -20.50
N ILE A 13 -13.67 3.09 -19.43
CA ILE A 13 -12.64 2.59 -18.54
C ILE A 13 -13.31 1.62 -17.57
N ILE A 14 -12.87 0.36 -17.56
CA ILE A 14 -13.34 -0.66 -16.63
C ILE A 14 -12.21 -0.93 -15.65
N VAL A 15 -12.48 -0.75 -14.35
CA VAL A 15 -11.54 -1.03 -13.26
C VAL A 15 -12.16 -2.08 -12.35
N TYR A 16 -11.43 -3.16 -12.12
CA TYR A 16 -11.75 -4.16 -11.11
C TYR A 16 -10.67 -4.13 -10.03
N THR A 17 -11.07 -3.80 -8.83
CA THR A 17 -10.16 -3.69 -7.67
C THR A 17 -10.95 -3.82 -6.36
N SER A 18 -10.27 -3.70 -5.22
CA SER A 18 -10.85 -3.58 -3.89
C SER A 18 -10.22 -2.39 -3.16
N ASP A 19 -10.90 -1.88 -2.14
CA ASP A 19 -10.38 -0.83 -1.24
C ASP A 19 -9.32 -1.38 -0.29
N GLN A 20 -9.43 -2.66 0.08
CA GLN A 20 -8.60 -3.33 1.08
C GLN A 20 -8.59 -4.83 0.83
N GLY A 21 -7.49 -5.51 1.20
CA GLY A 21 -7.43 -6.96 1.32
C GLY A 21 -8.10 -7.46 2.61
N PHE A 22 -8.00 -8.76 2.89
CA PHE A 22 -8.65 -9.37 4.05
C PHE A 22 -7.95 -10.68 4.45
N TYR A 23 -7.78 -10.93 5.75
CA TYR A 23 -7.32 -12.22 6.29
C TYR A 23 -8.51 -13.16 6.43
N MET A 24 -8.39 -14.35 5.90
CA MET A 24 -9.39 -15.41 6.01
C MET A 24 -8.85 -16.63 6.77
N GLY A 25 -7.92 -16.40 7.69
CA GLY A 25 -7.24 -17.41 8.50
C GLY A 25 -5.71 -17.32 8.43
N GLU A 26 -5.16 -16.58 7.47
CA GLU A 26 -3.73 -16.36 7.36
C GLU A 26 -3.22 -15.68 8.63
N HIS A 27 -2.02 -16.03 9.08
CA HIS A 27 -1.42 -15.57 10.34
C HIS A 27 -2.29 -15.85 11.59
N GLY A 28 -3.29 -16.76 11.48
CA GLY A 28 -4.30 -16.97 12.54
C GLY A 28 -5.24 -15.78 12.73
N LEU A 29 -5.40 -14.94 11.71
CA LEU A 29 -6.15 -13.70 11.76
C LEU A 29 -7.43 -13.76 10.92
N VAL A 30 -8.42 -12.98 11.34
CA VAL A 30 -9.60 -12.62 10.54
C VAL A 30 -9.72 -11.11 10.64
N ASP A 31 -9.80 -10.42 9.54
CA ASP A 31 -9.95 -8.96 9.42
C ASP A 31 -8.89 -8.38 8.44
N LYS A 32 -8.52 -7.08 8.53
CA LYS A 32 -7.77 -6.37 7.50
C LYS A 32 -6.86 -5.24 8.01
N ARG A 33 -6.47 -5.24 9.29
CA ARG A 33 -5.82 -4.07 9.91
C ARG A 33 -4.31 -4.13 9.98
N LEU A 34 -3.73 -5.31 10.02
CA LEU A 34 -2.28 -5.46 10.03
C LEU A 34 -1.69 -5.27 8.64
N MET A 35 -0.41 -4.92 8.59
CA MET A 35 0.27 -4.52 7.37
C MET A 35 0.86 -5.71 6.57
N TYR A 36 0.27 -6.91 6.65
CA TYR A 36 0.72 -8.06 5.85
C TYR A 36 0.09 -8.04 4.44
N GLU A 37 0.67 -8.82 3.51
CA GLU A 37 0.28 -8.77 2.09
C GLU A 37 -1.20 -9.06 1.86
N GLU A 38 -1.81 -9.96 2.63
CA GLU A 38 -3.23 -10.30 2.51
C GLU A 38 -4.15 -9.11 2.75
N ALA A 39 -3.75 -8.18 3.62
CA ALA A 39 -4.49 -6.95 3.86
C ALA A 39 -4.14 -5.81 2.91
N LEU A 40 -2.90 -5.75 2.41
CA LEU A 40 -2.43 -4.62 1.60
C LEU A 40 -2.50 -4.85 0.10
N ARG A 41 -2.38 -6.10 -0.37
CA ARG A 41 -2.30 -6.42 -1.78
C ARG A 41 -3.66 -6.77 -2.36
N MET A 42 -4.31 -5.80 -2.99
CA MET A 42 -5.57 -6.01 -3.71
C MET A 42 -5.31 -6.34 -5.20
N PRO A 43 -6.24 -7.06 -5.83
CA PRO A 43 -6.23 -7.18 -7.29
C PRO A 43 -6.47 -5.82 -7.94
N LEU A 44 -5.78 -5.54 -9.04
CA LEU A 44 -6.03 -4.37 -9.87
C LEU A 44 -5.99 -4.79 -11.34
N VAL A 45 -7.14 -4.77 -11.99
CA VAL A 45 -7.28 -5.03 -13.42
C VAL A 45 -7.95 -3.84 -14.07
N ILE A 46 -7.32 -3.29 -15.12
CA ILE A 46 -7.83 -2.12 -15.83
C ILE A 46 -7.93 -2.42 -17.31
N ARG A 47 -9.08 -2.11 -17.90
CA ARG A 47 -9.31 -2.17 -19.33
C ARG A 47 -9.68 -0.78 -19.85
N TYR A 48 -8.90 -0.27 -20.80
CA TYR A 48 -9.21 0.92 -21.59
C TYR A 48 -8.49 0.85 -22.94
N PRO A 49 -9.06 0.21 -23.98
CA PRO A 49 -8.36 -0.12 -25.23
C PRO A 49 -7.77 1.08 -25.98
N LYS A 50 -8.35 2.28 -25.79
CA LYS A 50 -7.84 3.51 -26.41
C LYS A 50 -6.48 3.95 -25.87
N ARG A 51 -6.12 3.53 -24.66
CA ARG A 51 -4.93 4.04 -23.95
C ARG A 51 -4.07 2.94 -23.32
N ILE A 52 -4.62 1.76 -23.07
CA ILE A 52 -3.94 0.67 -22.38
C ILE A 52 -3.80 -0.52 -23.33
N PRO A 53 -2.58 -0.95 -23.65
CA PRO A 53 -2.34 -2.12 -24.51
C PRO A 53 -2.92 -3.41 -23.88
N LYS A 54 -3.34 -4.33 -24.73
CA LYS A 54 -3.81 -5.65 -24.30
C LYS A 54 -2.64 -6.49 -23.73
N HIS A 55 -2.94 -7.39 -22.79
CA HIS A 55 -2.00 -8.37 -22.23
C HIS A 55 -0.74 -7.76 -21.63
N THR A 56 -0.87 -6.59 -20.99
CA THR A 56 0.22 -5.93 -20.29
C THR A 56 0.14 -6.17 -18.79
N THR A 57 1.30 -6.19 -18.13
CA THR A 57 1.42 -6.22 -16.66
C THR A 57 2.19 -4.99 -16.22
N CYS A 58 1.64 -4.26 -15.27
CA CYS A 58 2.30 -3.13 -14.61
C CYS A 58 2.86 -3.58 -13.25
N LYS A 59 4.14 -3.29 -12.99
CA LYS A 59 4.82 -3.61 -11.71
C LYS A 59 4.98 -2.39 -10.80
N THR A 60 4.49 -1.22 -11.21
CA THR A 60 4.55 0.01 -10.42
C THR A 60 3.70 -0.14 -9.16
N PHE A 61 4.18 0.39 -8.04
CA PHE A 61 3.36 0.53 -6.85
C PHE A 61 2.22 1.49 -7.10
N VAL A 62 1.00 1.00 -6.95
CA VAL A 62 -0.24 1.77 -7.04
C VAL A 62 -0.92 1.73 -5.68
N GLN A 63 -1.33 2.88 -5.18
CA GLN A 63 -2.10 3.02 -3.95
C GLN A 63 -3.50 3.55 -4.27
N ASN A 64 -4.46 3.39 -3.37
CA ASN A 64 -5.84 3.84 -3.57
C ASN A 64 -5.94 5.34 -3.91
N ILE A 65 -5.06 6.15 -3.34
CA ILE A 65 -4.97 7.60 -3.61
C ILE A 65 -4.58 7.93 -5.06
N ASP A 66 -4.01 6.98 -5.81
CA ASP A 66 -3.52 7.17 -7.18
C ASP A 66 -4.63 6.99 -8.23
N PHE A 67 -5.77 6.39 -7.88
CA PHE A 67 -6.86 6.17 -8.82
C PHE A 67 -7.47 7.49 -9.33
N ALA A 68 -7.77 8.41 -8.42
CA ALA A 68 -8.39 9.68 -8.78
C ALA A 68 -7.49 10.50 -9.74
N PRO A 69 -6.19 10.75 -9.46
CA PRO A 69 -5.28 11.39 -10.41
C PRO A 69 -5.22 10.71 -11.78
N THR A 70 -5.21 9.37 -11.81
CA THR A 70 -5.15 8.61 -13.07
C THR A 70 -6.41 8.78 -13.89
N LEU A 71 -7.59 8.75 -13.25
CA LEU A 71 -8.87 8.95 -13.94
C LEU A 71 -9.03 10.41 -14.44
N LEU A 72 -8.57 11.40 -13.65
CA LEU A 72 -8.54 12.81 -14.07
C LEU A 72 -7.67 12.99 -15.30
N GLU A 73 -6.47 12.40 -15.35
CA GLU A 73 -5.60 12.46 -16.51
C GLU A 73 -6.26 11.85 -17.76
N TYR A 74 -6.94 10.71 -17.63
CA TYR A 74 -7.70 10.14 -18.76
C TYR A 74 -8.86 11.03 -19.22
N ALA A 75 -9.43 11.82 -18.31
CA ALA A 75 -10.45 12.82 -18.62
C ALA A 75 -9.88 14.14 -19.19
N GLY A 76 -8.55 14.29 -19.26
CA GLY A 76 -7.89 15.53 -19.70
C GLY A 76 -7.93 16.64 -18.66
N ILE A 77 -8.10 16.30 -17.38
CA ILE A 77 -8.17 17.23 -16.26
C ILE A 77 -6.87 17.14 -15.46
N SER A 78 -6.27 18.28 -15.13
CA SER A 78 -5.07 18.33 -14.28
C SER A 78 -5.39 17.87 -12.87
N THR A 79 -4.47 17.10 -12.27
CA THR A 79 -4.57 16.72 -10.87
C THR A 79 -4.48 17.95 -9.97
N PRO A 80 -5.46 18.20 -9.08
CA PRO A 80 -5.38 19.30 -8.11
C PRO A 80 -4.23 19.13 -7.11
N ASP A 81 -3.59 20.22 -6.71
CA ASP A 81 -2.41 20.22 -5.83
C ASP A 81 -2.65 19.66 -4.43
N TYR A 82 -3.91 19.59 -3.99
CA TYR A 82 -4.29 19.00 -2.68
C TYR A 82 -4.36 17.48 -2.71
N MET A 83 -4.18 16.82 -3.85
CA MET A 83 -4.18 15.37 -3.96
C MET A 83 -2.78 14.80 -3.73
N ASP A 84 -2.62 13.93 -2.74
CA ASP A 84 -1.36 13.23 -2.45
C ASP A 84 -1.05 12.10 -3.43
N GLY A 85 -2.04 11.64 -4.18
CA GLY A 85 -1.92 10.58 -5.19
C GLY A 85 -1.20 11.06 -6.45
N ARG A 86 -0.69 10.09 -7.23
CA ARG A 86 -0.01 10.32 -8.50
C ARG A 86 -0.64 9.48 -9.60
N SER A 87 -0.77 10.03 -10.80
CA SER A 87 -1.22 9.23 -11.93
C SER A 87 -0.20 8.12 -12.26
N PHE A 88 -0.71 6.93 -12.49
CA PHE A 88 0.08 5.79 -12.99
C PHE A 88 -0.25 5.43 -14.45
N SER A 89 -0.89 6.33 -15.19
CA SER A 89 -1.30 6.12 -16.58
C SER A 89 -0.12 5.74 -17.49
N ALA A 90 1.04 6.37 -17.30
CA ALA A 90 2.26 6.07 -18.05
C ALA A 90 2.69 4.61 -17.86
N SER A 91 2.60 4.09 -16.62
CA SER A 91 2.96 2.70 -16.29
C SER A 91 1.99 1.69 -16.93
N LEU A 92 0.72 2.05 -17.11
CA LEU A 92 -0.26 1.22 -17.82
C LEU A 92 0.03 1.09 -19.32
N ASN A 93 0.79 2.04 -19.88
CA ASN A 93 1.24 2.02 -21.28
C ASN A 93 2.58 1.28 -21.47
N GLY A 94 3.07 0.58 -20.45
CA GLY A 94 4.35 -0.12 -20.47
C GLY A 94 5.57 0.79 -20.33
N LYS A 95 5.39 2.06 -19.95
CA LYS A 95 6.46 3.02 -19.67
C LYS A 95 6.55 3.22 -18.16
N GLU A 96 7.74 3.09 -17.60
CA GLU A 96 7.91 3.48 -16.20
C GLU A 96 7.87 5.01 -16.10
N ALA A 97 6.96 5.54 -15.27
CA ALA A 97 6.93 6.97 -14.99
C ALA A 97 8.20 7.36 -14.22
N PRO A 98 8.83 8.52 -14.53
CA PRO A 98 10.06 8.95 -13.85
C PRO A 98 9.91 9.09 -12.34
N ASP A 99 8.72 9.40 -11.88
CA ASP A 99 8.33 9.57 -10.48
C ASP A 99 7.55 8.36 -9.91
N ALA A 100 7.61 7.20 -10.59
CA ALA A 100 6.96 5.98 -10.13
C ALA A 100 7.39 5.62 -8.70
N ARG A 101 6.41 5.27 -7.87
CA ARG A 101 6.67 4.89 -6.47
C ARG A 101 7.55 3.65 -6.41
N LYS A 102 8.57 3.70 -5.57
CA LYS A 102 9.44 2.56 -5.25
C LYS A 102 9.05 1.92 -3.91
N THR A 103 8.20 2.59 -3.14
CA THR A 103 7.78 2.17 -1.81
C THR A 103 6.30 2.49 -1.59
N ALA A 104 5.64 1.68 -0.78
CA ALA A 104 4.32 1.97 -0.25
C ALA A 104 4.43 2.18 1.26
N TYR A 105 3.97 3.34 1.72
CA TYR A 105 3.84 3.66 3.13
C TYR A 105 2.45 3.28 3.60
N TYR A 106 2.36 2.74 4.82
CA TYR A 106 1.11 2.41 5.49
C TYR A 106 1.14 2.83 6.94
N ARG A 107 0.00 3.26 7.49
CA ARG A 107 -0.17 3.53 8.90
C ARG A 107 -1.56 3.11 9.38
N TYR A 108 -1.58 2.38 10.51
CA TYR A 108 -2.77 2.07 11.28
C TYR A 108 -2.77 2.86 12.59
N TRP A 109 -3.78 3.73 12.77
CA TRP A 109 -3.83 4.71 13.85
C TRP A 109 -4.52 4.21 15.11
N MET A 110 -5.44 3.23 14.99
CA MET A 110 -6.32 2.81 16.09
C MET A 110 -5.63 1.83 17.02
N ASN A 111 -5.03 2.35 18.10
CA ASN A 111 -4.33 1.52 19.07
C ASN A 111 -5.33 0.74 19.96
N PHE A 112 -5.36 -0.58 19.84
CA PHE A 112 -6.19 -1.52 20.63
C PHE A 112 -7.70 -1.23 20.68
N LYS A 113 -8.22 -0.39 19.81
CA LYS A 113 -9.64 -0.03 19.76
C LYS A 113 -10.47 -1.17 19.16
N GLY A 114 -11.29 -1.84 19.99
CA GLY A 114 -12.21 -2.90 19.57
C GLY A 114 -11.56 -4.18 19.04
N TYR A 115 -10.29 -4.08 18.64
CA TYR A 115 -9.45 -5.17 18.17
C TYR A 115 -8.15 -5.16 18.98
N ASN A 116 -7.57 -6.31 19.25
CA ASN A 116 -6.33 -6.37 20.03
C ASN A 116 -5.09 -6.10 19.15
N ILE A 117 -5.14 -5.04 18.35
CA ILE A 117 -4.11 -4.68 17.35
C ILE A 117 -3.45 -3.38 17.79
N PRO A 118 -2.11 -3.36 17.96
CA PRO A 118 -1.38 -2.14 18.26
C PRO A 118 -1.30 -1.22 17.04
N ALA A 119 -1.31 0.07 17.29
CA ALA A 119 -1.03 1.07 16.28
C ALA A 119 0.38 0.85 15.71
N HIS A 120 0.49 0.93 14.39
CA HIS A 120 1.73 0.64 13.68
C HIS A 120 1.83 1.42 12.36
N TYR A 121 3.03 1.52 11.86
CA TYR A 121 3.31 2.02 10.52
C TYR A 121 4.45 1.21 9.91
N GLY A 122 4.63 1.35 8.60
CA GLY A 122 5.70 0.66 7.93
C GLY A 122 5.89 1.07 6.49
N LEU A 123 6.86 0.43 5.88
CA LEU A 123 7.24 0.63 4.50
C LEU A 123 7.35 -0.71 3.78
N ARG A 124 6.78 -0.79 2.59
CA ARG A 124 6.89 -1.92 1.69
C ARG A 124 7.64 -1.49 0.44
N THR A 125 8.71 -2.20 0.10
CA THR A 125 9.44 -2.09 -1.18
C THR A 125 9.10 -3.28 -2.07
N ASP A 126 9.66 -3.36 -3.27
CA ASP A 126 9.44 -4.52 -4.16
C ASP A 126 9.83 -5.85 -3.51
N ARG A 127 10.82 -5.87 -2.62
CA ARG A 127 11.32 -7.08 -1.97
C ARG A 127 11.10 -7.13 -0.47
N TYR A 128 11.14 -6.01 0.23
CA TYR A 128 11.22 -5.98 1.68
C TYR A 128 10.04 -5.25 2.29
N LYS A 129 9.66 -5.67 3.48
CA LYS A 129 8.71 -4.99 4.34
C LYS A 129 9.31 -4.74 5.72
N LEU A 130 9.13 -3.53 6.23
CA LEU A 130 9.53 -3.13 7.57
C LEU A 130 8.32 -2.54 8.28
N ILE A 131 7.97 -3.06 9.45
CA ILE A 131 6.81 -2.64 10.23
C ILE A 131 7.28 -2.22 11.63
N TYR A 132 6.74 -1.12 12.14
CA TYR A 132 6.96 -0.68 13.52
C TYR A 132 5.64 -0.58 14.27
N PHE A 133 5.46 -1.46 15.23
CA PHE A 133 4.34 -1.44 16.17
C PHE A 133 4.70 -0.50 17.32
N TYR A 134 4.24 0.74 17.26
CA TYR A 134 4.55 1.73 18.29
C TYR A 134 3.58 1.68 19.47
N GLY A 135 2.36 1.15 19.28
CA GLY A 135 1.41 0.84 20.34
C GLY A 135 0.95 2.01 21.20
N LYS A 136 0.85 3.22 20.60
CA LYS A 136 0.39 4.45 21.28
C LYS A 136 -0.84 5.02 20.61
N SER A 137 -1.77 5.54 21.39
CA SER A 137 -3.02 6.15 20.91
C SER A 137 -2.80 7.46 20.16
N CYS A 138 -1.73 8.20 20.47
CA CYS A 138 -1.40 9.50 19.88
C CYS A 138 -2.62 10.44 19.79
N GLY A 139 -3.52 10.41 20.78
CA GLY A 139 -4.73 11.22 20.81
C GLY A 139 -5.89 10.71 19.94
N THR A 140 -5.76 9.57 19.31
CA THR A 140 -6.82 9.00 18.46
C THR A 140 -8.01 8.57 19.32
N LYS A 141 -9.19 9.13 19.03
CA LYS A 141 -10.42 8.88 19.80
C LYS A 141 -10.77 7.40 19.87
N GLY A 142 -10.92 6.90 21.08
CA GLY A 142 -11.28 5.51 21.38
C GLY A 142 -10.11 4.53 21.32
N SER A 143 -8.89 4.97 21.03
CA SER A 143 -7.68 4.19 21.21
C SER A 143 -7.32 4.03 22.68
N ILE A 144 -6.64 2.93 23.01
CA ILE A 144 -6.27 2.59 24.39
C ILE A 144 -4.76 2.39 24.47
N ASP A 145 -4.10 3.07 25.41
CA ASP A 145 -2.69 2.82 25.69
C ASP A 145 -2.55 1.69 26.71
N LYS A 146 -1.73 0.70 26.40
CA LYS A 146 -1.41 -0.42 27.28
C LYS A 146 -0.07 -0.13 27.96
N PRO A 147 -0.01 0.06 29.30
CA PRO A 147 1.20 0.48 30.02
C PRO A 147 2.41 -0.44 29.81
N ASN A 148 2.16 -1.73 29.60
CA ASN A 148 3.22 -2.75 29.45
C ASN A 148 3.53 -3.08 27.99
N PHE A 149 2.93 -2.40 27.00
CA PHE A 149 3.25 -2.64 25.61
C PHE A 149 4.66 -2.16 25.29
N GLN A 150 5.48 -3.05 24.76
CA GLN A 150 6.81 -2.71 24.27
C GLN A 150 6.77 -2.56 22.76
N PRO A 151 7.24 -1.42 22.20
CA PRO A 151 7.31 -1.25 20.77
C PRO A 151 8.19 -2.31 20.11
N VAL A 152 7.74 -2.83 18.96
CA VAL A 152 8.40 -3.92 18.25
C VAL A 152 8.57 -3.57 16.78
N TRP A 153 9.71 -3.95 16.21
CA TRP A 153 9.94 -3.95 14.77
C TRP A 153 9.80 -5.37 14.22
N GLU A 154 9.23 -5.47 13.03
CA GLU A 154 9.24 -6.68 12.22
C GLU A 154 9.85 -6.36 10.85
N PHE A 155 10.55 -7.33 10.27
CA PHE A 155 11.14 -7.24 8.94
C PHE A 155 10.98 -8.53 8.16
N TYR A 156 10.54 -8.43 6.92
CA TYR A 156 10.31 -9.56 6.02
C TYR A 156 11.01 -9.40 4.68
N ASP A 157 11.60 -10.49 4.17
CA ASP A 157 12.12 -10.61 2.82
C ASP A 157 11.08 -11.33 1.95
N LEU A 158 10.21 -10.59 1.30
CA LEU A 158 9.05 -11.08 0.55
C LEU A 158 9.43 -11.97 -0.65
N GLN A 159 10.69 -11.92 -1.11
CA GLN A 159 11.18 -12.82 -2.14
C GLN A 159 11.42 -14.24 -1.59
N ASN A 160 11.90 -14.35 -0.36
CA ASN A 160 12.21 -15.62 0.29
C ASN A 160 11.05 -16.11 1.18
N ASP A 161 10.25 -15.20 1.69
CA ASP A 161 9.09 -15.46 2.56
C ASP A 161 7.90 -14.59 2.11
N PRO A 162 7.23 -14.94 1.00
CA PRO A 162 6.12 -14.16 0.46
C PRO A 162 4.87 -14.16 1.34
N HIS A 163 4.80 -15.05 2.33
CA HIS A 163 3.71 -15.16 3.30
C HIS A 163 4.06 -14.58 4.67
N GLU A 164 5.20 -13.91 4.82
CA GLU A 164 5.59 -13.18 6.03
C GLU A 164 5.50 -14.03 7.33
N MET A 165 5.93 -15.28 7.24
CA MET A 165 5.83 -16.25 8.35
C MET A 165 6.99 -16.16 9.32
N THR A 166 8.11 -15.52 8.94
CA THR A 166 9.33 -15.51 9.75
C THR A 166 9.91 -14.10 9.83
N ASP A 167 9.74 -13.46 10.99
CA ASP A 167 10.38 -12.16 11.27
C ASP A 167 11.90 -12.27 11.24
N GLN A 168 12.54 -11.46 10.40
CA GLN A 168 13.98 -11.40 10.19
C GLN A 168 14.62 -10.13 10.79
N TYR A 169 13.90 -9.35 11.60
CA TYR A 169 14.40 -8.07 12.11
C TYR A 169 15.73 -8.20 12.86
N ASN A 170 15.91 -9.25 13.66
CA ASN A 170 17.12 -9.51 14.43
C ASN A 170 18.21 -10.26 13.67
N ASN A 171 17.96 -10.64 12.41
CA ASN A 171 18.94 -11.36 11.60
C ASN A 171 20.04 -10.40 11.11
N LYS A 172 21.29 -10.68 11.53
CA LYS A 172 22.47 -9.85 11.19
C LYS A 172 22.68 -9.66 9.68
N LYS A 173 22.26 -10.63 8.87
CA LYS A 173 22.33 -10.58 7.40
C LYS A 173 21.58 -9.37 6.83
N TYR A 174 20.50 -8.96 7.45
CA TYR A 174 19.62 -7.91 6.96
C TYR A 174 19.81 -6.54 7.62
N GLN A 175 20.71 -6.41 8.61
CA GLN A 175 20.84 -5.15 9.36
C GLN A 175 21.16 -3.92 8.50
N LYS A 176 21.96 -4.08 7.44
CA LYS A 176 22.22 -2.99 6.51
C LYS A 176 20.96 -2.50 5.82
N VAL A 177 20.18 -3.42 5.21
CA VAL A 177 18.95 -3.07 4.50
C VAL A 177 17.86 -2.56 5.46
N ILE A 178 17.77 -3.09 6.67
CA ILE A 178 16.87 -2.60 7.70
C ILE A 178 17.15 -1.13 8.04
N ASN A 179 18.41 -0.76 8.20
CA ASN A 179 18.81 0.62 8.47
C ASN A 179 18.49 1.54 7.29
N GLU A 180 18.75 1.13 6.06
CA GLU A 180 18.37 1.87 4.84
C GLU A 180 16.85 2.08 4.75
N LEU A 181 16.07 1.07 5.09
CA LEU A 181 14.60 1.16 5.11
C LEU A 181 14.09 2.09 6.21
N LYS A 182 14.71 2.10 7.39
CA LYS A 182 14.37 3.05 8.46
C LYS A 182 14.61 4.50 8.05
N GLU A 183 15.73 4.76 7.36
CA GLU A 183 16.01 6.09 6.82
C GLU A 183 14.96 6.49 5.76
N THR A 184 14.64 5.57 4.85
CA THR A 184 13.62 5.80 3.82
C THR A 184 12.25 6.05 4.46
N LEU A 185 11.87 5.26 5.46
CA LEU A 185 10.62 5.41 6.20
C LEU A 185 10.53 6.79 6.86
N ARG A 186 11.58 7.22 7.56
CA ARG A 186 11.63 8.55 8.20
C ARG A 186 11.53 9.68 7.18
N LYS A 187 12.22 9.54 6.04
CA LYS A 187 12.14 10.50 4.94
C LYS A 187 10.72 10.60 4.40
N THR A 188 10.07 9.46 4.12
CA THR A 188 8.69 9.41 3.65
C THR A 188 7.74 10.06 4.65
N GLN A 189 7.85 9.75 5.95
CA GLN A 189 7.03 10.37 6.99
C GLN A 189 7.17 11.90 7.02
N ASN A 190 8.40 12.40 6.90
CA ASN A 190 8.64 13.84 6.85
C ASN A 190 8.02 14.50 5.61
N GLU A 191 8.14 13.85 4.44
CA GLU A 191 7.58 14.34 3.17
C GLU A 191 6.06 14.45 3.19
N ILE A 192 5.38 13.49 3.83
CA ILE A 192 3.91 13.48 3.93
C ILE A 192 3.38 14.19 5.18
N GLY A 193 4.27 14.74 6.03
CA GLY A 193 3.89 15.42 7.26
C GLY A 193 3.38 14.50 8.37
N ASP A 194 3.64 13.18 8.28
CA ASP A 194 3.24 12.22 9.31
C ASP A 194 4.24 12.24 10.47
N LYS A 195 3.90 12.98 11.52
CA LYS A 195 4.68 13.09 12.75
C LYS A 195 4.03 12.28 13.86
N LEU A 196 4.83 11.48 14.58
CA LEU A 196 4.42 10.84 15.84
C LEU A 196 4.40 11.86 16.97
#